data_382c834c885165b58732bdada9e601e9
#
_entry.id   382c834c885165b58732bdada9e601e9
#
_cell.length_a   1.000
_cell.length_b   1.000
_cell.length_c   1.000
_cell.angle_alpha   90.00
_cell.angle_beta   90.00
_cell.angle_gamma   90.00
#
_symmetry.space_group_name_H-M   'P 1'
#
loop_
_entity.id
_entity.type
_entity.pdbx_description
1 polymer ?
#
loop_
_entity_poly.entity_id
_entity_poly.type
_entity_poly.pdbx_seq_one_letter_code
_entity_poly.pdbx_strand_id
1 'polypeptide(L)'
;AALRVYEGDFPVGIRLVIEGSEEQGLGELEGYVEQHPEKFQADAILLADTGNFTLGLPTFTTTLRGMAALTVRVRTLAGGMHSGMFGGPAPDALLALIKMLTTLHDANGNVTIQGLANDQNWSGVEYPADQFRTDARVLDGVDLVGNGSISSMLWSRIAITVIGIDCPSVAEAANAIPYSGNP
;
A
#
# COMPACT_ATOMS: atom_id res chain seq x y z
N ALA A 1 -13.19 -28.76 8.89
CA ALA A 1 -13.76 -29.42 7.70
C ALA A 1 -12.73 -30.35 7.06
N ALA A 2 -11.53 -29.89 6.66
CA ALA A 2 -10.49 -30.72 6.04
C ALA A 2 -10.07 -31.93 6.91
N LEU A 3 -9.91 -31.73 8.21
CA LEU A 3 -9.60 -32.79 9.16
C LEU A 3 -10.66 -33.89 9.25
N ARG A 4 -11.91 -33.60 8.91
CA ARG A 4 -13.02 -34.59 8.90
C ARG A 4 -13.11 -35.38 7.60
N VAL A 5 -12.45 -34.92 6.53
CA VAL A 5 -12.47 -35.58 5.21
C VAL A 5 -11.31 -36.56 5.07
N TYR A 6 -10.24 -36.36 5.87
CA TYR A 6 -9.10 -37.28 5.85
C TYR A 6 -9.40 -38.51 6.74
N GLU A 7 -9.55 -39.65 6.10
CA GLU A 7 -9.75 -40.93 6.78
C GLU A 7 -8.39 -41.54 7.15
N GLY A 8 -7.99 -41.42 8.41
CA GLY A 8 -6.74 -41.98 8.94
C GLY A 8 -5.91 -40.97 9.74
N ASP A 9 -4.74 -41.42 10.18
CA ASP A 9 -3.79 -40.56 10.88
C ASP A 9 -3.11 -39.60 9.89
N PHE A 10 -2.97 -38.33 10.29
CA PHE A 10 -2.24 -37.39 9.48
C PHE A 10 -0.77 -37.80 9.33
N PRO A 11 -0.23 -37.84 8.10
CA PRO A 11 1.17 -38.21 7.88
C PRO A 11 2.17 -37.12 8.32
N VAL A 12 1.67 -35.97 8.79
CA VAL A 12 2.46 -34.80 9.21
C VAL A 12 1.93 -34.21 10.51
N GLY A 13 2.81 -33.64 11.33
CA GLY A 13 2.41 -32.83 12.47
C GLY A 13 1.84 -31.48 11.98
N ILE A 14 0.76 -31.02 12.62
CA ILE A 14 0.13 -29.73 12.30
C ILE A 14 0.22 -28.84 13.53
N ARG A 15 0.74 -27.62 13.35
CA ARG A 15 0.66 -26.54 14.32
C ARG A 15 -0.24 -25.45 13.75
N LEU A 16 -1.19 -24.98 14.52
CA LEU A 16 -2.10 -23.90 14.13
C LEU A 16 -1.74 -22.66 14.96
N VAL A 17 -1.45 -21.59 14.27
CA VAL A 17 -1.25 -20.26 14.86
C VAL A 17 -2.37 -19.37 14.36
N ILE A 18 -3.05 -18.69 15.27
CA ILE A 18 -4.13 -17.76 14.95
C ILE A 18 -3.75 -16.41 15.55
N GLU A 19 -3.63 -15.42 14.69
CA GLU A 19 -3.40 -14.03 15.08
C GLU A 19 -4.68 -13.21 14.84
N GLY A 20 -4.96 -12.27 15.75
CA GLY A 20 -6.14 -11.40 15.66
C GLY A 20 -5.80 -9.90 15.60
N SER A 21 -4.52 -9.52 15.53
CA SER A 21 -4.06 -8.13 15.61
C SER A 21 -3.28 -7.64 14.39
N GLU A 22 -3.09 -8.49 13.37
CA GLU A 22 -2.28 -8.18 12.18
C GLU A 22 -2.81 -6.92 11.48
N GLU A 23 -4.10 -6.85 11.22
CA GLU A 23 -4.77 -5.72 10.55
C GLU A 23 -4.72 -4.40 11.33
N GLN A 24 -4.32 -4.45 12.60
CA GLN A 24 -4.11 -3.26 13.42
C GLN A 24 -2.67 -2.74 13.36
N GLY A 25 -1.77 -3.48 12.70
CA GLY A 25 -0.36 -3.10 12.55
C GLY A 25 0.42 -3.09 13.87
N LEU A 26 -0.01 -3.85 14.89
CA LEU A 26 0.59 -3.83 16.21
C LEU A 26 1.87 -4.68 16.34
N GLY A 27 2.14 -5.57 15.38
CA GLY A 27 3.37 -6.40 15.37
C GLY A 27 3.50 -7.38 16.55
N GLU A 28 2.39 -7.75 17.18
CA GLU A 28 2.41 -8.60 18.38
C GLU A 28 2.89 -10.02 18.10
N LEU A 29 2.59 -10.57 16.92
CA LEU A 29 3.06 -11.89 16.51
C LEU A 29 4.58 -11.92 16.40
N GLU A 30 5.20 -10.87 15.86
CA GLU A 30 6.65 -10.78 15.69
C GLU A 30 7.37 -10.93 17.05
N GLY A 31 6.96 -10.16 18.05
CA GLY A 31 7.49 -10.27 19.40
C GLY A 31 7.21 -11.63 20.07
N TYR A 32 6.07 -12.27 19.77
CA TYR A 32 5.76 -13.59 20.27
C TYR A 32 6.62 -14.69 19.63
N VAL A 33 6.91 -14.58 18.33
CA VAL A 33 7.82 -15.50 17.60
C VAL A 33 9.24 -15.39 18.17
N GLU A 34 9.72 -14.17 18.44
CA GLU A 34 11.04 -13.95 19.04
C GLU A 34 11.18 -14.58 20.43
N GLN A 35 10.12 -14.51 21.23
CA GLN A 35 10.11 -15.07 22.59
C GLN A 35 9.90 -16.59 22.62
N HIS A 36 9.26 -17.17 21.61
CA HIS A 36 8.85 -18.58 21.57
C HIS A 36 9.17 -19.26 20.23
N PRO A 37 10.42 -19.17 19.73
CA PRO A 37 10.77 -19.70 18.41
C PRO A 37 10.52 -21.21 18.28
N GLU A 38 10.60 -21.96 19.38
CA GLU A 38 10.35 -23.40 19.39
C GLU A 38 8.91 -23.79 19.02
N LYS A 39 7.97 -22.86 19.21
CA LYS A 39 6.55 -23.08 18.85
C LYS A 39 6.30 -22.95 17.34
N PHE A 40 7.20 -22.29 16.64
CA PHE A 40 7.08 -21.99 15.21
C PHE A 40 7.97 -22.84 14.32
N GLN A 41 8.78 -23.73 14.92
CA GLN A 41 9.61 -24.64 14.15
C GLN A 41 8.75 -25.60 13.37
N ALA A 42 8.87 -25.59 12.03
CA ALA A 42 8.19 -26.46 11.10
C ALA A 42 8.99 -26.58 9.79
N ASP A 43 8.78 -27.65 9.05
CA ASP A 43 9.41 -27.87 7.73
C ASP A 43 8.75 -26.99 6.65
N ALA A 44 7.48 -26.62 6.86
CA ALA A 44 6.73 -25.73 5.96
C ALA A 44 5.74 -24.87 6.76
N ILE A 45 5.53 -23.65 6.29
CA ILE A 45 4.55 -22.71 6.83
C ILE A 45 3.52 -22.40 5.74
N LEU A 46 2.24 -22.53 6.07
CA LEU A 46 1.14 -22.09 5.24
C LEU A 46 0.49 -20.88 5.88
N LEU A 47 0.53 -19.74 5.18
CA LEU A 47 -0.16 -18.51 5.58
C LEU A 47 -1.53 -18.50 4.88
N ALA A 48 -2.60 -18.43 5.66
CA ALA A 48 -3.98 -18.43 5.15
C ALA A 48 -4.62 -17.03 5.28
N ASP A 49 -3.82 -16.00 5.00
CA ASP A 49 -4.20 -14.59 5.04
C ASP A 49 -4.61 -14.03 3.67
N THR A 50 -4.43 -14.80 2.62
CA THR A 50 -4.81 -14.43 1.26
C THR A 50 -5.98 -15.28 0.76
N GLY A 51 -6.85 -14.66 -0.03
CA GLY A 51 -7.93 -15.38 -0.71
C GLY A 51 -7.49 -15.98 -2.05
N ASN A 52 -8.34 -16.85 -2.60
CA ASN A 52 -8.21 -17.23 -4.00
C ASN A 52 -8.48 -16.02 -4.89
N PHE A 53 -7.84 -15.96 -6.06
CA PHE A 53 -8.08 -14.91 -7.05
C PHE A 53 -9.55 -14.85 -7.47
N THR A 54 -10.18 -16.00 -7.66
CA THR A 54 -11.62 -16.10 -7.96
C THR A 54 -12.20 -17.38 -7.41
N LEU A 55 -13.51 -17.39 -7.22
CA LEU A 55 -14.22 -18.57 -6.75
C LEU A 55 -14.02 -19.76 -7.73
N GLY A 56 -13.70 -20.91 -7.18
CA GLY A 56 -13.47 -22.14 -7.95
C GLY A 56 -12.07 -22.28 -8.55
N LEU A 57 -11.19 -21.28 -8.39
CA LEU A 57 -9.78 -21.33 -8.80
C LEU A 57 -8.88 -21.39 -7.55
N PRO A 58 -8.44 -22.57 -7.10
CA PRO A 58 -7.48 -22.66 -6.00
C PRO A 58 -6.19 -21.91 -6.36
N THR A 59 -5.76 -21.00 -5.49
CA THR A 59 -4.64 -20.12 -5.76
C THR A 59 -3.66 -20.17 -4.60
N PHE A 60 -2.36 -20.35 -4.91
CA PHE A 60 -1.28 -20.14 -3.95
C PHE A 60 -0.53 -18.87 -4.29
N THR A 61 -0.43 -17.95 -3.32
CA THR A 61 0.45 -16.81 -3.41
C THR A 61 1.85 -17.25 -2.99
N THR A 62 2.78 -17.28 -3.93
CA THR A 62 4.15 -17.74 -3.70
C THR A 62 5.16 -16.60 -3.54
N THR A 63 4.79 -15.40 -3.96
CA THR A 63 5.62 -14.19 -3.87
C THR A 63 4.74 -12.98 -3.56
N LEU A 64 5.31 -12.03 -2.85
CA LEU A 64 4.66 -10.75 -2.53
C LEU A 64 5.56 -9.60 -2.95
N ARG A 65 4.94 -8.45 -3.25
CA ARG A 65 5.70 -7.20 -3.40
C ARG A 65 6.19 -6.76 -2.02
N GLY A 66 7.45 -6.29 -1.95
CA GLY A 66 7.94 -5.62 -0.76
C GLY A 66 7.23 -4.29 -0.53
N MET A 67 7.28 -3.78 0.69
CA MET A 67 6.72 -2.50 1.09
C MET A 67 7.80 -1.62 1.72
N ALA A 68 7.74 -0.32 1.43
CA ALA A 68 8.49 0.70 2.15
C ALA A 68 7.55 1.86 2.47
N ALA A 69 7.58 2.32 3.71
CA ALA A 69 6.87 3.52 4.14
C ALA A 69 7.88 4.65 4.35
N LEU A 70 7.57 5.82 3.80
CA LEU A 70 8.42 7.00 3.86
C LEU A 70 7.60 8.20 4.36
N THR A 71 8.18 8.98 5.26
CA THR A 71 7.66 10.27 5.65
C THR A 71 8.45 11.38 4.99
N VAL A 72 7.78 12.20 4.18
CA VAL A 72 8.39 13.35 3.51
C VAL A 72 7.94 14.63 4.22
N ARG A 73 8.90 15.35 4.80
CA ARG A 73 8.66 16.62 5.46
C ARG A 73 9.22 17.79 4.65
N VAL A 74 8.39 18.78 4.38
CA VAL A 74 8.79 20.02 3.70
C VAL A 74 8.63 21.19 4.64
N ARG A 75 9.65 22.04 4.73
CA ARG A 75 9.63 23.30 5.46
C ARG A 75 10.23 24.40 4.58
N THR A 76 9.52 25.50 4.44
CA THR A 76 9.89 26.57 3.53
C THR A 76 10.12 27.92 4.24
N LEU A 77 9.45 28.14 5.37
CA LEU A 77 9.51 29.38 6.14
C LEU A 77 9.83 29.08 7.61
N ALA A 78 10.31 30.06 8.34
CA ALA A 78 10.58 29.93 9.77
C ALA A 78 9.30 29.90 10.63
N GLY A 79 8.19 30.41 10.10
CA GLY A 79 6.87 30.45 10.73
C GLY A 79 5.80 30.90 9.74
N GLY A 80 4.55 30.86 10.15
CA GLY A 80 3.42 31.27 9.32
C GLY A 80 3.48 32.77 9.02
N MET A 81 3.27 33.15 7.75
CA MET A 81 3.27 34.55 7.28
C MET A 81 1.91 34.86 6.68
N HIS A 82 1.47 36.11 6.88
CA HIS A 82 0.18 36.60 6.36
C HIS A 82 0.14 36.51 4.82
N SER A 83 -0.80 35.78 4.29
CA SER A 83 -0.89 35.47 2.83
C SER A 83 -1.15 36.75 1.99
N GLY A 84 -1.92 37.71 2.49
CA GLY A 84 -2.17 38.95 1.79
C GLY A 84 -0.96 39.89 1.70
N MET A 85 0.03 39.74 2.61
CA MET A 85 1.24 40.58 2.61
C MET A 85 2.41 39.90 1.89
N PHE A 86 2.53 38.56 1.98
CA PHE A 86 3.70 37.81 1.53
C PHE A 86 3.37 36.75 0.47
N GLY A 87 2.08 36.51 0.21
CA GLY A 87 1.64 35.56 -0.80
C GLY A 87 2.14 35.90 -2.21
N GLY A 88 2.40 34.91 -3.01
CA GLY A 88 3.01 35.01 -4.33
C GLY A 88 4.49 34.64 -4.29
N PRO A 89 5.41 35.52 -3.82
CA PRO A 89 6.83 35.22 -3.79
C PRO A 89 7.25 34.30 -2.63
N ALA A 90 6.56 34.33 -1.49
CA ALA A 90 6.90 33.46 -0.37
C ALA A 90 6.56 31.99 -0.68
N PRO A 91 7.51 31.06 -0.51
CA PRO A 91 7.29 29.66 -0.86
C PRO A 91 6.36 28.98 0.14
N ASP A 92 5.26 28.43 -0.38
CA ASP A 92 4.26 27.67 0.35
C ASP A 92 4.72 26.21 0.50
N ALA A 93 4.83 25.70 1.73
CA ALA A 93 5.33 24.36 1.99
C ALA A 93 4.38 23.27 1.49
N LEU A 94 3.06 23.48 1.57
CA LEU A 94 2.07 22.53 1.09
C LEU A 94 2.10 22.44 -0.45
N LEU A 95 2.15 23.56 -1.14
CA LEU A 95 2.29 23.56 -2.60
C LEU A 95 3.62 22.95 -3.05
N ALA A 96 4.71 23.16 -2.30
CA ALA A 96 5.99 22.54 -2.58
C ALA A 96 5.90 21.01 -2.43
N LEU A 97 5.28 20.52 -1.34
CA LEU A 97 5.04 19.10 -1.12
C LEU A 97 4.17 18.50 -2.24
N ILE A 98 3.06 19.13 -2.60
CA ILE A 98 2.20 18.67 -3.70
C ILE A 98 2.99 18.57 -5.01
N LYS A 99 3.79 19.56 -5.35
CA LYS A 99 4.64 19.53 -6.54
C LYS A 99 5.66 18.38 -6.51
N MET A 100 6.26 18.09 -5.36
CA MET A 100 7.15 16.93 -5.21
C MET A 100 6.39 15.62 -5.40
N LEU A 101 5.22 15.45 -4.79
CA LEU A 101 4.42 14.25 -4.91
C LEU A 101 3.96 14.01 -6.35
N THR A 102 3.63 15.05 -7.11
CA THR A 102 3.24 14.89 -8.52
C THR A 102 4.37 14.39 -9.41
N THR A 103 5.64 14.54 -9.00
CA THR A 103 6.78 13.99 -9.77
C THR A 103 6.97 12.48 -9.62
N LEU A 104 6.27 11.85 -8.68
CA LEU A 104 6.33 10.41 -8.48
C LEU A 104 5.59 9.62 -9.56
N HIS A 105 4.76 10.29 -10.34
CA HIS A 105 3.99 9.70 -11.43
C HIS A 105 4.11 10.54 -12.71
N ASP A 106 4.03 9.89 -13.87
CA ASP A 106 3.88 10.57 -15.15
C ASP A 106 2.43 11.04 -15.38
N ALA A 107 2.19 11.64 -16.54
CA ALA A 107 0.86 12.14 -16.91
C ALA A 107 -0.21 11.02 -17.05
N ASN A 108 0.21 9.77 -17.21
CA ASN A 108 -0.69 8.62 -17.28
C ASN A 108 -0.86 7.92 -15.91
N GLY A 109 -0.13 8.35 -14.87
CA GLY A 109 -0.16 7.73 -13.56
C GLY A 109 0.82 6.57 -13.37
N ASN A 110 1.77 6.35 -14.27
CA ASN A 110 2.83 5.37 -14.04
C ASN A 110 3.87 5.93 -13.08
N VAL A 111 4.40 5.09 -12.21
CA VAL A 111 5.48 5.48 -11.28
C VAL A 111 6.76 5.80 -12.03
N THR A 112 7.43 6.91 -11.68
CA THR A 112 8.60 7.47 -12.38
C THR A 112 9.85 7.54 -11.52
N ILE A 113 9.99 6.70 -10.49
CA ILE A 113 11.17 6.72 -9.63
C ILE A 113 12.39 6.19 -10.37
N GLN A 114 13.41 7.02 -10.48
CA GLN A 114 14.65 6.65 -11.14
C GLN A 114 15.34 5.46 -10.44
N GLY A 115 15.79 4.49 -11.21
CA GLY A 115 16.45 3.28 -10.72
C GLY A 115 15.52 2.16 -10.29
N LEU A 116 14.20 2.38 -10.31
CA LEU A 116 13.20 1.35 -10.09
C LEU A 116 12.52 0.97 -11.41
N ALA A 117 12.60 -0.30 -11.75
CA ALA A 117 11.93 -0.81 -12.96
C ALA A 117 10.40 -0.80 -12.77
N ASN A 118 9.67 -0.31 -13.78
CA ASN A 118 8.21 -0.22 -13.75
C ASN A 118 7.57 -0.64 -15.09
N ASP A 119 8.22 -1.56 -15.81
CA ASP A 119 7.83 -2.05 -17.12
C ASP A 119 7.55 -3.57 -17.15
N GLN A 120 7.60 -4.22 -15.99
CA GLN A 120 7.36 -5.65 -15.89
C GLN A 120 5.94 -6.01 -16.32
N ASN A 121 5.83 -7.17 -16.97
CA ASN A 121 4.57 -7.74 -17.40
C ASN A 121 4.26 -9.01 -16.62
N TRP A 122 3.03 -9.12 -16.15
CA TRP A 122 2.49 -10.32 -15.57
C TRP A 122 2.14 -11.33 -16.66
N SER A 123 2.58 -12.57 -16.50
CA SER A 123 2.33 -13.64 -17.46
C SER A 123 1.28 -14.67 -16.99
N GLY A 124 0.69 -14.44 -15.84
CA GLY A 124 -0.34 -15.32 -15.26
C GLY A 124 -1.76 -14.90 -15.64
N VAL A 125 -2.70 -15.22 -14.76
CA VAL A 125 -4.12 -14.90 -14.97
C VAL A 125 -4.34 -13.40 -15.08
N GLU A 126 -5.09 -12.97 -16.09
CA GLU A 126 -5.47 -11.56 -16.24
C GLU A 126 -6.60 -11.16 -15.30
N TYR A 127 -6.50 -9.95 -14.76
CA TYR A 127 -7.56 -9.31 -14.02
C TYR A 127 -8.33 -8.38 -14.96
N PRO A 128 -9.56 -8.73 -15.35
CA PRO A 128 -10.33 -7.89 -16.27
C PRO A 128 -10.57 -6.51 -15.67
N ALA A 129 -10.45 -5.46 -16.48
CA ALA A 129 -10.58 -4.08 -16.03
C ALA A 129 -11.96 -3.78 -15.43
N ASP A 130 -13.03 -4.31 -16.03
CA ASP A 130 -14.40 -4.11 -15.52
C ASP A 130 -14.62 -4.78 -14.15
N GLN A 131 -14.05 -5.96 -13.95
CA GLN A 131 -14.07 -6.61 -12.65
C GLN A 131 -13.26 -5.81 -11.63
N PHE A 132 -12.05 -5.37 -11.99
CA PHE A 132 -11.24 -4.54 -11.13
C PHE A 132 -11.96 -3.25 -10.71
N ARG A 133 -12.63 -2.57 -11.64
CA ARG A 133 -13.43 -1.36 -11.34
C ARG A 133 -14.49 -1.65 -10.28
N THR A 134 -15.16 -2.79 -10.40
CA THR A 134 -16.19 -3.22 -9.46
C THR A 134 -15.59 -3.52 -8.09
N ASP A 135 -14.54 -4.33 -8.04
CA ASP A 135 -13.91 -4.80 -6.81
C ASP A 135 -13.22 -3.65 -6.05
N ALA A 136 -12.56 -2.74 -6.79
CA ALA A 136 -11.93 -1.53 -6.26
C ALA A 136 -12.90 -0.37 -6.03
N ARG A 137 -14.20 -0.56 -6.32
CA ARG A 137 -15.25 0.46 -6.16
C ARG A 137 -14.95 1.79 -6.85
N VAL A 138 -14.39 1.71 -8.05
CA VAL A 138 -14.10 2.89 -8.85
C VAL A 138 -15.41 3.54 -9.30
N LEU A 139 -15.55 4.83 -9.07
CA LEU A 139 -16.77 5.57 -9.42
C LEU A 139 -16.96 5.63 -10.94
N ASP A 140 -18.21 5.73 -11.36
CA ASP A 140 -18.56 5.92 -12.76
C ASP A 140 -17.93 7.21 -13.31
N GLY A 141 -17.38 7.13 -14.53
CA GLY A 141 -16.74 8.26 -15.20
C GLY A 141 -15.32 8.57 -14.70
N VAL A 142 -14.78 7.82 -13.73
CA VAL A 142 -13.37 7.95 -13.31
C VAL A 142 -12.52 6.94 -14.08
N ASP A 143 -11.47 7.40 -14.74
CA ASP A 143 -10.55 6.54 -15.48
C ASP A 143 -9.58 5.83 -14.52
N LEU A 144 -9.15 4.62 -14.91
CA LEU A 144 -8.05 3.94 -14.26
C LEU A 144 -6.73 4.62 -14.66
N VAL A 145 -5.76 4.57 -13.76
CA VAL A 145 -4.44 5.17 -13.99
C VAL A 145 -3.42 4.12 -14.41
N GLY A 146 -2.36 4.57 -15.07
CA GLY A 146 -1.27 3.72 -15.52
C GLY A 146 -1.52 3.08 -16.89
N ASN A 147 -0.45 2.55 -17.49
CA ASN A 147 -0.47 1.90 -18.79
C ASN A 147 -0.22 0.41 -18.66
N GLY A 148 -0.95 -0.40 -19.43
CA GLY A 148 -0.78 -1.85 -19.47
C GLY A 148 -1.94 -2.60 -18.82
N SER A 149 -1.75 -3.89 -18.57
CA SER A 149 -2.79 -4.72 -17.94
C SER A 149 -2.89 -4.45 -16.43
N ILE A 150 -4.08 -4.58 -15.88
CA ILE A 150 -4.33 -4.45 -14.45
C ILE A 150 -3.46 -5.43 -13.67
N SER A 151 -3.35 -6.67 -14.14
CA SER A 151 -2.52 -7.72 -13.54
C SER A 151 -1.06 -7.32 -13.44
N SER A 152 -0.49 -6.70 -14.49
CA SER A 152 0.88 -6.21 -14.49
C SER A 152 1.08 -5.09 -13.47
N MET A 153 0.16 -4.13 -13.41
CA MET A 153 0.23 -3.01 -12.49
C MET A 153 0.08 -3.45 -11.03
N LEU A 154 -0.79 -4.43 -10.76
CA LEU A 154 -1.01 -4.93 -9.40
C LEU A 154 0.08 -5.87 -8.89
N TRP A 155 0.57 -6.78 -9.74
CA TRP A 155 1.37 -7.92 -9.26
C TRP A 155 2.83 -7.89 -9.67
N SER A 156 3.20 -7.08 -10.67
CA SER A 156 4.58 -7.05 -11.18
C SER A 156 5.24 -5.69 -11.10
N ARG A 157 4.48 -4.61 -10.95
CA ARG A 157 5.02 -3.25 -10.99
C ARG A 157 4.99 -2.59 -9.62
N ILE A 158 5.73 -1.49 -9.52
CA ILE A 158 5.76 -0.65 -8.33
C ILE A 158 4.48 0.17 -8.27
N ALA A 159 3.92 0.30 -7.08
CA ALA A 159 2.83 1.21 -6.78
C ALA A 159 3.27 2.19 -5.69
N ILE A 160 2.82 3.44 -5.79
CA ILE A 160 3.00 4.46 -4.75
C ILE A 160 1.63 5.01 -4.40
N THR A 161 1.35 5.07 -3.12
CA THR A 161 0.12 5.64 -2.59
C THR A 161 0.45 6.62 -1.48
N VAL A 162 -0.13 7.81 -1.52
CA VAL A 162 -0.09 8.76 -0.40
C VAL A 162 -1.17 8.34 0.58
N ILE A 163 -0.76 7.79 1.72
CA ILE A 163 -1.68 7.23 2.73
C ILE A 163 -2.03 8.21 3.83
N GLY A 164 -1.37 9.36 3.90
CA GLY A 164 -1.65 10.42 4.84
C GLY A 164 -0.94 11.71 4.47
N ILE A 165 -1.49 12.84 4.88
CA ILE A 165 -0.88 14.16 4.72
C ILE A 165 -1.26 15.02 5.93
N ASP A 166 -0.25 15.58 6.61
CA ASP A 166 -0.44 16.54 7.67
C ASP A 166 -0.39 17.96 7.12
N CYS A 167 -1.51 18.63 7.16
CA CYS A 167 -1.65 20.02 6.77
C CYS A 167 -2.77 20.67 7.60
N PRO A 168 -2.86 22.00 7.68
CA PRO A 168 -3.97 22.63 8.33
C PRO A 168 -5.30 22.18 7.73
N SER A 169 -6.24 21.77 8.59
CA SER A 169 -7.59 21.44 8.15
C SER A 169 -8.32 22.68 7.64
N VAL A 170 -9.38 22.51 6.86
CA VAL A 170 -10.20 23.64 6.39
C VAL A 170 -10.77 24.44 7.55
N ALA A 171 -11.08 23.78 8.69
CA ALA A 171 -11.59 24.44 9.89
C ALA A 171 -10.52 25.28 10.60
N GLU A 172 -9.25 24.94 10.44
CA GLU A 172 -8.10 25.65 11.02
C GLU A 172 -7.45 26.62 10.01
N ALA A 173 -7.97 26.67 8.79
CA ALA A 173 -7.43 27.52 7.74
C ALA A 173 -7.51 28.99 8.16
N ALA A 174 -6.37 29.68 8.08
CA ALA A 174 -6.21 31.08 8.39
C ALA A 174 -5.55 31.81 7.21
N ASN A 175 -5.46 33.16 7.30
CA ASN A 175 -4.74 33.98 6.31
C ASN A 175 -3.20 33.79 6.43
N ALA A 176 -2.74 32.57 6.56
CA ALA A 176 -1.33 32.23 6.73
C ALA A 176 -0.85 31.30 5.62
N ILE A 177 0.35 31.58 5.11
CA ILE A 177 1.03 30.69 4.17
C ILE A 177 1.53 29.49 4.98
N PRO A 178 1.20 28.23 4.59
CA PRO A 178 1.74 27.04 5.22
C PRO A 178 3.27 27.02 5.17
N TYR A 179 3.93 26.90 6.31
CA TYR A 179 5.39 26.99 6.43
C TYR A 179 6.06 25.61 6.65
N SER A 180 5.28 24.65 7.13
CA SER A 180 5.68 23.27 7.25
C SER A 180 4.43 22.38 7.13
N GLY A 181 4.56 21.22 6.50
CA GLY A 181 3.67 20.11 6.78
C GLY A 181 4.06 19.55 8.14
N ASN A 182 3.12 19.56 9.07
CA ASN A 182 3.40 19.36 10.48
C ASN A 182 3.64 17.91 10.84
N PRO A 183 4.46 17.63 11.86
CA PRO A 183 4.37 16.43 12.65
C PRO A 183 3.23 16.53 13.64
#